data_c5410adb441410c49b2a822cc8d2a95b
#
_entry.id   c5410adb441410c49b2a822cc8d2a95b
#
_cell.length_a   1.000
_cell.length_b   1.000
_cell.length_c   1.000
_cell.angle_alpha   90.00
_cell.angle_beta   90.00
_cell.angle_gamma   90.00
#
_symmetry.space_group_name_H-M   'P 1'
#
loop_
_entity.id
_entity.type
_entity.pdbx_description
1 polymer ?
#
loop_
_entity_poly.entity_id
_entity_poly.type
_entity_poly.pdbx_seq_one_letter_code
_entity_poly.pdbx_strand_id
1 'polypeptide(L)'
;MTCEMEFNQRGLQIPNEMFAALALADITLEAHMCRHLIMLMPKAMTALELIDVLEGMQEAFDQLLNGLIAACRPTCCNCCQTVDEGHYDLSQVPEQLLAVLTDNGCCKGLLAQYLENGEIIYDP
;
A
#
# COMPACT_ATOMS: atom_id res chain seq x y z
N MET A 1 -10.37 8.32 -0.75
CA MET A 1 -11.57 7.84 0.00
C MET A 1 -11.30 6.43 0.50
N THR A 2 -11.50 6.19 1.78
CA THR A 2 -11.29 4.91 2.42
C THR A 2 -12.61 4.41 2.99
N CYS A 3 -12.91 3.14 2.79
CA CYS A 3 -14.13 2.52 3.29
C CYS A 3 -13.81 1.13 3.82
N GLU A 4 -14.30 0.81 5.01
CA GLU A 4 -14.23 -0.55 5.53
C GLU A 4 -15.33 -1.39 4.90
N MET A 5 -14.96 -2.57 4.45
CA MET A 5 -15.88 -3.52 3.85
C MET A 5 -15.66 -4.90 4.45
N GLU A 6 -16.75 -5.57 4.78
CA GLU A 6 -16.68 -6.92 5.29
C GLU A 6 -17.00 -7.93 4.19
N PHE A 7 -16.19 -8.97 4.13
CA PHE A 7 -16.43 -10.10 3.26
C PHE A 7 -17.37 -11.09 3.97
N ASN A 8 -18.54 -11.33 3.40
CA ASN A 8 -19.54 -12.23 3.97
C ASN A 8 -20.02 -13.27 2.93
N GLN A 9 -21.02 -14.07 3.27
CA GLN A 9 -21.54 -15.13 2.39
C GLN A 9 -22.11 -14.62 1.06
N ARG A 10 -22.47 -13.34 1.00
CA ARG A 10 -22.95 -12.70 -0.23
C ARG A 10 -21.82 -12.09 -1.06
N GLY A 11 -20.58 -12.21 -0.58
CA GLY A 11 -19.41 -11.61 -1.20
C GLY A 11 -19.18 -10.18 -0.73
N LEU A 12 -18.33 -9.47 -1.45
CA LEU A 12 -17.99 -8.09 -1.15
C LEU A 12 -18.98 -7.15 -1.84
N GLN A 13 -19.60 -6.27 -1.05
CA GLN A 13 -20.51 -5.25 -1.57
C GLN A 13 -19.89 -3.87 -1.39
N ILE A 14 -19.87 -3.09 -2.47
CA ILE A 14 -19.35 -1.73 -2.45
C ILE A 14 -20.52 -0.76 -2.36
N PRO A 15 -20.52 0.18 -1.39
CA PRO A 15 -21.61 1.16 -1.27
C PRO A 15 -21.81 1.96 -2.54
N ASN A 16 -23.06 2.20 -2.92
CA ASN A 16 -23.41 2.97 -4.12
C ASN A 16 -22.84 4.38 -4.10
N GLU A 17 -22.67 4.96 -2.92
CA GLU A 17 -22.10 6.29 -2.73
C GLU A 17 -20.66 6.38 -3.25
N MET A 18 -19.89 5.30 -3.12
CA MET A 18 -18.52 5.27 -3.66
C MET A 18 -18.52 5.28 -5.18
N PHE A 19 -19.42 4.54 -5.81
CA PHE A 19 -19.56 4.55 -7.26
C PHE A 19 -19.99 5.91 -7.77
N ALA A 20 -20.94 6.56 -7.10
CA ALA A 20 -21.41 7.90 -7.47
C ALA A 20 -20.29 8.94 -7.35
N ALA A 21 -19.50 8.87 -6.26
CA ALA A 21 -18.38 9.77 -6.03
C ALA A 21 -17.28 9.64 -7.09
N LEU A 22 -17.09 8.44 -7.64
CA LEU A 22 -16.10 8.16 -8.67
C LEU A 22 -16.68 8.23 -10.09
N ALA A 23 -17.95 8.56 -10.23
CA ALA A 23 -18.67 8.57 -11.53
C ALA A 23 -18.58 7.22 -12.26
N LEU A 24 -18.60 6.12 -11.52
CA LEU A 24 -18.49 4.77 -12.05
C LEU A 24 -19.84 4.06 -12.24
N ALA A 25 -20.97 4.78 -12.02
CA ALA A 25 -22.30 4.22 -12.24
C ALA A 25 -22.55 3.98 -13.74
N ASP A 26 -23.26 2.89 -14.05
CA ASP A 26 -23.69 2.54 -15.41
C ASP A 26 -22.54 2.23 -16.39
N ILE A 27 -21.37 1.88 -15.89
CA ILE A 27 -20.25 1.45 -16.73
C ILE A 27 -19.84 0.03 -16.38
N THR A 28 -19.22 -0.65 -17.34
CA THR A 28 -18.65 -1.97 -17.10
C THR A 28 -17.30 -1.83 -16.38
N LEU A 29 -17.16 -2.52 -15.26
CA LEU A 29 -15.94 -2.52 -14.47
C LEU A 29 -15.15 -3.80 -14.69
N GLU A 30 -13.82 -3.68 -14.61
CA GLU A 30 -12.89 -4.80 -14.55
C GLU A 30 -12.27 -4.86 -13.16
N ALA A 31 -12.17 -6.07 -12.61
CA ALA A 31 -11.45 -6.30 -11.37
C ALA A 31 -10.07 -6.88 -11.68
N HIS A 32 -9.04 -6.27 -11.17
CA HIS A 32 -7.66 -6.74 -11.28
C HIS A 32 -7.17 -7.16 -9.91
N MET A 33 -6.79 -8.42 -9.78
CA MET A 33 -6.27 -8.97 -8.53
C MET A 33 -4.76 -9.12 -8.61
N CYS A 34 -4.06 -8.55 -7.65
CA CYS A 34 -2.61 -8.58 -7.59
C CYS A 34 -2.16 -8.67 -6.14
N ARG A 35 -1.69 -9.87 -5.73
CA ARG A 35 -1.25 -10.13 -4.35
C ARG A 35 -2.37 -9.78 -3.34
N HIS A 36 -2.16 -8.78 -2.49
CA HIS A 36 -3.12 -8.32 -1.48
C HIS A 36 -3.93 -7.10 -1.94
N LEU A 37 -4.02 -6.88 -3.23
CA LEU A 37 -4.68 -5.72 -3.82
C LEU A 37 -5.74 -6.16 -4.82
N ILE A 38 -6.92 -5.57 -4.72
CA ILE A 38 -7.97 -5.70 -5.72
C ILE A 38 -8.26 -4.30 -6.25
N MET A 39 -8.15 -4.12 -7.56
CA MET A 39 -8.45 -2.86 -8.22
C MET A 39 -9.70 -3.00 -9.08
N LEU A 40 -10.64 -2.09 -8.90
CA LEU A 40 -11.81 -1.96 -9.76
C LEU A 40 -11.62 -0.75 -10.66
N MET A 41 -11.67 -0.96 -11.96
CA MET A 41 -11.45 0.09 -12.95
C MET A 41 -12.49 -0.01 -14.06
N PRO A 42 -12.79 1.08 -14.76
CA PRO A 42 -13.58 0.99 -15.98
C PRO A 42 -12.91 0.05 -16.98
N LYS A 43 -13.70 -0.77 -17.66
CA LYS A 43 -13.18 -1.71 -18.65
C LYS A 43 -12.57 -0.99 -19.85
N ALA A 44 -13.16 0.15 -20.24
CA ALA A 44 -12.67 0.97 -21.33
C ALA A 44 -12.48 2.40 -20.81
N MET A 45 -11.36 3.00 -21.13
CA MET A 45 -11.01 4.34 -20.65
C MET A 45 -10.45 5.19 -21.78
N THR A 46 -10.81 6.48 -21.73
CA THR A 46 -10.13 7.49 -22.53
C THR A 46 -8.72 7.76 -21.97
N ALA A 47 -7.91 8.49 -22.71
CA ALA A 47 -6.58 8.88 -22.23
C ALA A 47 -6.64 9.69 -20.93
N LEU A 48 -7.60 10.60 -20.82
CA LEU A 48 -7.76 11.40 -19.60
C LEU A 48 -8.17 10.54 -18.41
N GLU A 49 -9.11 9.63 -18.61
CA GLU A 49 -9.53 8.71 -17.56
C GLU A 49 -8.39 7.80 -17.12
N LEU A 50 -7.55 7.33 -18.05
CA LEU A 50 -6.38 6.51 -17.72
C LEU A 50 -5.36 7.32 -16.90
N ILE A 51 -5.14 8.59 -17.25
CA ILE A 51 -4.27 9.48 -16.48
C ILE A 51 -4.83 9.64 -15.05
N ASP A 52 -6.13 9.85 -14.91
CA ASP A 52 -6.77 9.98 -13.59
C ASP A 52 -6.58 8.70 -12.75
N VAL A 53 -6.70 7.53 -13.37
CA VAL A 53 -6.45 6.25 -12.68
C VAL A 53 -5.00 6.16 -12.21
N LEU A 54 -4.06 6.52 -13.06
CA LEU A 54 -2.63 6.49 -12.70
C LEU A 54 -2.32 7.46 -11.56
N GLU A 55 -2.91 8.64 -11.56
CA GLU A 55 -2.77 9.60 -10.45
C GLU A 55 -3.35 9.02 -9.15
N GLY A 56 -4.52 8.40 -9.22
CA GLY A 56 -5.15 7.76 -8.07
C GLY A 56 -4.32 6.61 -7.52
N MET A 57 -3.72 5.80 -8.39
CA MET A 57 -2.82 4.73 -7.98
C MET A 57 -1.58 5.28 -7.27
N GLN A 58 -1.04 6.39 -7.77
CA GLN A 58 0.11 7.02 -7.14
C GLN A 58 -0.23 7.57 -5.75
N GLU A 59 -1.38 8.22 -5.60
CA GLU A 59 -1.85 8.68 -4.29
C GLU A 59 -1.97 7.53 -3.30
N ALA A 60 -2.57 6.41 -3.71
CA ALA A 60 -2.70 5.23 -2.87
C ALA A 60 -1.34 4.64 -2.51
N PHE A 61 -0.43 4.56 -3.47
CA PHE A 61 0.93 4.09 -3.25
C PHE A 61 1.66 4.98 -2.23
N ASP A 62 1.58 6.29 -2.39
CA ASP A 62 2.24 7.23 -1.48
C ASP A 62 1.67 7.14 -0.07
N GLN A 63 0.36 6.97 0.07
CA GLN A 63 -0.28 6.80 1.37
C GLN A 63 0.22 5.55 2.10
N LEU A 64 0.27 4.42 1.40
CA LEU A 64 0.75 3.16 1.97
C LEU A 64 2.25 3.21 2.26
N LEU A 65 3.02 3.82 1.37
CA LEU A 65 4.46 4.00 1.55
C LEU A 65 4.75 4.87 2.78
N ASN A 66 4.05 5.98 2.93
CA ASN A 66 4.20 6.86 4.07
C ASN A 66 3.84 6.15 5.38
N GLY A 67 2.82 5.29 5.37
CA GLY A 67 2.48 4.46 6.52
C GLY A 67 3.62 3.53 6.93
N LEU A 68 4.23 2.88 5.96
CA LEU A 68 5.36 2.00 6.20
C LEU A 68 6.60 2.77 6.69
N ILE A 69 6.90 3.90 6.07
CA ILE A 69 8.00 4.77 6.48
C ILE A 69 7.81 5.25 7.93
N ALA A 70 6.61 5.71 8.27
CA ALA A 70 6.29 6.17 9.62
C ALA A 70 6.47 5.07 10.66
N ALA A 71 6.04 3.84 10.35
CA ALA A 71 6.19 2.70 11.23
C ALA A 71 7.66 2.32 11.44
N CYS A 72 8.49 2.48 10.41
CA CYS A 72 9.90 2.08 10.43
C CYS A 72 10.88 3.21 10.80
N ARG A 73 10.38 4.39 11.17
CA ARG A 73 11.23 5.46 11.68
C ARG A 73 11.69 5.13 13.10
N PRO A 74 13.00 5.14 13.36
CA PRO A 74 13.48 4.84 14.69
C PRO A 74 13.16 5.96 15.66
N THR A 75 12.68 5.60 16.84
CA THR A 75 12.54 6.51 17.96
C THR A 75 13.82 6.60 18.80
N CYS A 76 14.73 5.62 18.63
CA CYS A 76 16.05 5.66 19.25
C CYS A 76 17.12 5.78 18.17
N CYS A 77 18.10 6.62 18.42
CA CYS A 77 19.13 6.97 17.42
C CYS A 77 20.21 5.90 17.24
N ASN A 78 20.26 4.90 18.10
CA ASN A 78 21.39 3.97 18.15
C ASN A 78 21.19 2.71 17.31
N CYS A 79 19.95 2.30 17.07
CA CYS A 79 19.68 1.05 16.38
C CYS A 79 20.09 1.08 14.89
N CYS A 80 20.13 2.27 14.27
CA CYS A 80 20.50 2.42 12.87
C CYS A 80 21.99 2.70 12.64
N GLN A 81 22.70 3.14 13.67
CA GLN A 81 24.10 3.55 13.55
C GLN A 81 25.09 2.40 13.78
N THR A 82 24.65 1.37 14.50
CA THR A 82 25.52 0.24 14.87
C THR A 82 25.26 -1.00 14.03
N VAL A 83 24.45 -0.86 13.01
CA VAL A 83 23.97 -2.00 12.24
C VAL A 83 24.96 -2.39 11.17
N ASP A 84 25.47 -3.59 11.29
CA ASP A 84 26.07 -4.31 10.20
C ASP A 84 24.96 -4.78 9.27
N GLU A 85 24.94 -4.29 8.03
CA GLU A 85 23.92 -4.57 7.03
C GLU A 85 23.73 -6.07 6.74
N GLY A 86 24.69 -6.90 7.10
CA GLY A 86 24.62 -8.33 6.89
C GLY A 86 23.76 -9.11 7.91
N HIS A 87 23.26 -8.45 8.96
CA HIS A 87 22.55 -9.14 10.04
C HIS A 87 21.04 -9.24 9.87
N TYR A 88 20.44 -8.54 8.89
CA TYR A 88 19.01 -8.51 8.72
C TYR A 88 18.57 -9.29 7.49
N ASP A 89 17.59 -10.16 7.67
CA ASP A 89 16.94 -10.83 6.54
C ASP A 89 15.84 -9.93 5.97
N LEU A 90 16.19 -9.21 4.92
CA LEU A 90 15.27 -8.36 4.17
C LEU A 90 14.99 -8.93 2.77
N SER A 91 15.20 -10.22 2.58
CA SER A 91 15.02 -10.88 1.28
C SER A 91 13.58 -10.82 0.76
N GLN A 92 12.59 -10.64 1.66
CA GLN A 92 11.19 -10.50 1.28
C GLN A 92 10.85 -9.12 0.70
N VAL A 93 11.74 -8.14 0.87
CA VAL A 93 11.52 -6.77 0.41
C VAL A 93 12.17 -6.59 -0.94
N PRO A 94 11.43 -6.16 -1.98
CA PRO A 94 12.03 -5.85 -3.27
C PRO A 94 13.12 -4.77 -3.13
N GLU A 95 14.22 -4.94 -3.85
CA GLU A 95 15.38 -4.03 -3.76
C GLU A 95 15.01 -2.56 -4.01
N GLN A 96 14.17 -2.31 -5.00
CA GLN A 96 13.75 -0.95 -5.33
C GLN A 96 12.92 -0.32 -4.21
N LEU A 97 12.03 -1.10 -3.59
CA LEU A 97 11.26 -0.63 -2.44
C LEU A 97 12.15 -0.39 -1.23
N LEU A 98 13.10 -1.30 -0.97
CA LEU A 98 14.04 -1.14 0.13
C LEU A 98 14.88 0.14 -0.02
N ALA A 99 15.34 0.44 -1.24
CA ALA A 99 16.08 1.68 -1.52
C ALA A 99 15.24 2.92 -1.20
N VAL A 100 13.98 2.94 -1.62
CA VAL A 100 13.07 4.06 -1.34
C VAL A 100 12.85 4.21 0.17
N LEU A 101 12.65 3.11 0.88
CA LEU A 101 12.46 3.12 2.33
C LEU A 101 13.68 3.66 3.06
N THR A 102 14.86 3.19 2.71
CA THR A 102 16.10 3.63 3.36
C THR A 102 16.43 5.08 3.05
N ASP A 103 16.16 5.54 1.83
CA ASP A 103 16.34 6.95 1.44
C ASP A 103 15.42 7.88 2.23
N ASN A 104 14.30 7.38 2.73
CA ASN A 104 13.35 8.13 3.53
C ASN A 104 13.53 7.93 5.05
N GLY A 105 14.63 7.35 5.46
CA GLY A 105 14.98 7.22 6.87
C GLY A 105 14.39 6.00 7.57
N CYS A 106 13.96 5.00 6.83
CA CYS A 106 13.46 3.74 7.40
C CYS A 106 14.61 2.96 8.05
N CYS A 107 14.38 2.50 9.27
CA CYS A 107 15.35 1.67 10.00
C CYS A 107 15.22 0.22 9.54
N LYS A 108 16.26 -0.33 8.95
CA LYS A 108 16.30 -1.72 8.48
C LYS A 108 16.08 -2.73 9.61
N GLY A 109 16.62 -2.45 10.79
CA GLY A 109 16.45 -3.32 11.95
C GLY A 109 15.01 -3.38 12.42
N LEU A 110 14.33 -2.25 12.44
CA LEU A 110 12.92 -2.17 12.83
C LEU A 110 12.04 -2.87 11.77
N LEU A 111 12.34 -2.64 10.50
CA LEU A 111 11.65 -3.32 9.41
C LEU A 111 11.81 -4.84 9.50
N ALA A 112 13.02 -5.33 9.73
CA ALA A 112 13.29 -6.76 9.89
C ALA A 112 12.52 -7.34 11.08
N GLN A 113 12.45 -6.59 12.17
CA GLN A 113 11.68 -6.99 13.36
C GLN A 113 10.19 -7.13 13.05
N TYR A 114 9.61 -6.20 12.32
CA TYR A 114 8.21 -6.29 11.91
C TYR A 114 7.95 -7.47 10.98
N LEU A 115 8.87 -7.75 10.06
CA LEU A 115 8.76 -8.89 9.17
C LEU A 115 8.82 -10.22 9.94
N GLU A 116 9.66 -10.30 10.94
CA GLU A 116 9.81 -11.51 11.77
C GLU A 116 8.61 -11.71 12.69
N ASN A 117 8.14 -10.65 13.33
CA ASN A 117 7.07 -10.73 14.33
C ASN A 117 5.66 -10.78 13.73
N GLY A 118 5.49 -10.36 12.48
CA GLY A 118 4.18 -10.31 11.84
C GLY A 118 3.21 -9.32 12.47
N GLU A 119 3.72 -8.24 13.06
CA GLU A 119 2.89 -7.22 13.70
C GLU A 119 2.09 -6.41 12.68
N ILE A 120 0.89 -5.98 13.07
CA ILE A 120 0.09 -5.05 12.28
C ILE A 120 0.69 -3.67 12.45
N ILE A 121 1.15 -3.06 11.36
CA ILE A 121 1.77 -1.73 11.36
C ILE A 121 0.99 -0.68 10.58
N TYR A 122 -0.01 -1.10 9.83
CA TYR A 122 -0.89 -0.21 9.07
C TYR A 122 -2.33 -0.44 9.52
N ASP A 123 -2.86 0.54 10.25
CA ASP A 123 -4.23 0.51 10.77
C ASP A 123 -4.71 1.97 10.86
N PRO A 124 -5.13 2.53 9.70
CA PRO A 124 -5.53 3.94 9.63
C PRO A 124 -6.83 4.26 10.36
#